data_a3cd628bd6badcf9d6687a78c0c82114
#
_entry.id   a3cd628bd6badcf9d6687a78c0c82114
#
_cell.length_a   1.000
_cell.length_b   1.000
_cell.length_c   1.000
_cell.angle_alpha   90.00
_cell.angle_beta   90.00
_cell.angle_gamma   90.00
#
_symmetry.space_group_name_H-M   'P 1'
#
loop_
_entity.id
_entity.type
_entity.pdbx_description
1 polymer ?
#
loop_
_entity_poly.entity_id
_entity_poly.type
_entity_poly.pdbx_seq_one_letter_code
_entity_poly.pdbx_strand_id
1 'polypeptide(L)'
;MRVIGLMSGTSYDAIEAAAADLTLDGDSLLLRPLGHLSVPYPDDLRALIAATLPPAATTTQAVCALDSGIGQAFATAAARALRELCAGAADLVVSHGQTMHHWVEDGVVRGTLQLGQPAWIAEETGLPVVSDLRSRDVAAGGQGAPLVGLTDTLLLRALPGTPAALNLGGIANVTVVAPGAEPLAFDTGPANALLDAAVRHFTGDGAAYDADGRRAAAGTVSPELLRFLLADPYYRRPAPKTTGKELFHLPYLLRALDAVPTPATDDVLATLTRLTAVTVADACRAHGVTELVASGGGTRNPVLMRMIDEELPGVPVRRSDDLGLPSDAKEALAFAVLGFLTVHGLPGTHPSATGAVRATLLGSITPGLAPLRLPAPVARPPHLLRIV
;
A
#
# COMPACT_ATOMS: atom_id res chain seq x y z
N MET A 1 -18.94 5.84 -13.70
CA MET A 1 -18.54 4.44 -13.90
C MET A 1 -18.41 3.80 -12.54
N ARG A 2 -19.08 2.67 -12.28
CA ARG A 2 -18.96 1.93 -11.02
C ARG A 2 -17.89 0.86 -11.14
N VAL A 3 -16.88 0.93 -10.30
CA VAL A 3 -15.69 0.08 -10.39
C VAL A 3 -15.48 -0.65 -9.08
N ILE A 4 -15.17 -1.94 -9.18
CA ILE A 4 -14.75 -2.78 -8.04
C ILE A 4 -13.24 -2.98 -8.15
N GLY A 5 -12.48 -2.55 -7.15
CA GLY A 5 -11.05 -2.82 -7.01
C GLY A 5 -10.80 -3.97 -6.07
N LEU A 6 -9.89 -4.86 -6.45
CA LEU A 6 -9.49 -6.03 -5.68
C LEU A 6 -7.98 -5.99 -5.42
N MET A 7 -7.59 -6.15 -4.16
CA MET A 7 -6.20 -6.15 -3.74
C MET A 7 -5.93 -7.27 -2.74
N SER A 8 -4.80 -7.94 -2.87
CA SER A 8 -4.25 -8.78 -1.81
C SER A 8 -2.79 -8.39 -1.57
N GLY A 9 -2.47 -8.10 -0.31
CA GLY A 9 -1.13 -7.72 0.11
C GLY A 9 -0.15 -8.89 0.19
N THR A 10 1.10 -8.60 0.53
CA THR A 10 2.16 -9.62 0.69
C THR A 10 1.98 -10.51 1.94
N SER A 11 1.04 -10.19 2.82
CA SER A 11 0.64 -11.04 3.95
C SER A 11 -0.27 -12.20 3.55
N TYR A 12 -0.90 -12.13 2.36
CA TYR A 12 -1.85 -13.11 1.80
C TYR A 12 -2.88 -13.61 2.82
N ASP A 13 -3.35 -12.71 3.68
CA ASP A 13 -4.35 -13.02 4.70
C ASP A 13 -5.77 -13.00 4.12
N ALA A 14 -6.05 -11.96 3.32
CA ALA A 14 -7.35 -11.73 2.73
C ALA A 14 -7.23 -10.98 1.39
N ILE A 15 -8.35 -11.00 0.64
CA ILE A 15 -8.58 -10.18 -0.54
C ILE A 15 -9.46 -9.01 -0.11
N GLU A 16 -8.91 -7.80 -0.18
CA GLU A 16 -9.65 -6.57 0.03
C GLU A 16 -10.39 -6.20 -1.25
N ALA A 17 -11.69 -6.03 -1.16
CA ALA A 17 -12.54 -5.60 -2.25
C ALA A 17 -13.22 -4.29 -1.88
N ALA A 18 -13.08 -3.28 -2.73
CA ALA A 18 -13.72 -1.99 -2.53
C ALA A 18 -14.44 -1.55 -3.80
N ALA A 19 -15.57 -0.88 -3.65
CA ALA A 19 -16.33 -0.35 -4.76
C ALA A 19 -16.41 1.17 -4.68
N ALA A 20 -16.37 1.83 -5.84
CA ALA A 20 -16.55 3.27 -5.95
C ALA A 20 -17.26 3.65 -7.26
N ASP A 21 -18.00 4.76 -7.23
CA ASP A 21 -18.38 5.46 -8.44
C ASP A 21 -17.28 6.48 -8.78
N LEU A 22 -16.75 6.38 -10.00
CA LEU A 22 -15.68 7.21 -10.54
C LEU A 22 -16.20 8.04 -11.72
N THR A 23 -15.91 9.35 -11.71
CA THR A 23 -16.34 10.28 -12.76
C THR A 23 -15.26 11.32 -13.03
N LEU A 24 -14.97 11.60 -14.30
CA LEU A 24 -14.12 12.72 -14.68
C LEU A 24 -15.00 13.98 -14.76
N ASP A 25 -14.58 15.05 -14.10
CA ASP A 25 -15.17 16.37 -14.14
C ASP A 25 -14.07 17.42 -14.36
N GLY A 26 -13.94 17.87 -15.59
CA GLY A 26 -12.84 18.74 -16.00
C GLY A 26 -11.49 18.08 -15.80
N ASP A 27 -10.65 18.67 -14.94
CA ASP A 27 -9.33 18.16 -14.53
C ASP A 27 -9.37 17.31 -13.26
N SER A 28 -10.56 17.06 -12.72
CA SER A 28 -10.77 16.36 -11.47
C SER A 28 -11.27 14.94 -11.70
N LEU A 29 -10.78 13.99 -10.94
CA LEU A 29 -11.39 12.68 -10.77
C LEU A 29 -12.23 12.71 -9.49
N LEU A 30 -13.53 12.54 -9.61
CA LEU A 30 -14.44 12.39 -8.47
C LEU A 30 -14.53 10.93 -8.11
N LEU A 31 -14.30 10.60 -6.83
CA LEU A 31 -14.40 9.27 -6.28
C LEU A 31 -15.44 9.27 -5.15
N ARG A 32 -16.49 8.47 -5.32
CA ARG A 32 -17.50 8.23 -4.28
C ARG A 32 -17.36 6.79 -3.81
N PRO A 33 -16.80 6.54 -2.61
CA PRO A 33 -16.72 5.19 -2.05
C PRO A 33 -18.13 4.63 -1.82
N LEU A 34 -18.35 3.37 -2.17
CA LEU A 34 -19.61 2.66 -1.95
C LEU A 34 -19.50 1.67 -0.79
N GLY A 35 -18.30 1.35 -0.38
CA GLY A 35 -17.99 0.43 0.70
C GLY A 35 -16.82 -0.47 0.38
N HIS A 36 -16.46 -1.29 1.36
CA HIS A 36 -15.41 -2.32 1.21
C HIS A 36 -15.76 -3.56 2.02
N LEU A 37 -15.12 -4.66 1.68
CA LEU A 37 -15.18 -5.92 2.41
C LEU A 37 -13.85 -6.66 2.28
N SER A 38 -13.56 -7.48 3.27
CA SER A 38 -12.40 -8.35 3.31
C SER A 38 -12.85 -9.81 3.21
N VAL A 39 -12.24 -10.57 2.32
CA VAL A 39 -12.54 -11.99 2.10
C VAL A 39 -11.28 -12.79 2.37
N PRO A 40 -11.22 -13.57 3.45
CA PRO A 40 -10.08 -14.43 3.75
C PRO A 40 -9.83 -15.43 2.62
N TYR A 41 -8.57 -15.74 2.38
CA TYR A 41 -8.25 -16.89 1.53
C TYR A 41 -8.69 -18.21 2.19
N PRO A 42 -9.13 -19.21 1.41
CA PRO A 42 -9.24 -20.59 1.90
C PRO A 42 -7.90 -21.06 2.50
N ASP A 43 -7.96 -21.81 3.62
CA ASP A 43 -6.74 -22.22 4.35
C ASP A 43 -5.78 -23.05 3.51
N ASP A 44 -6.31 -23.95 2.67
CA ASP A 44 -5.54 -24.79 1.75
C ASP A 44 -4.84 -23.96 0.67
N LEU A 45 -5.53 -22.98 0.10
CA LEU A 45 -4.94 -22.06 -0.87
C LEU A 45 -3.87 -21.18 -0.22
N ARG A 46 -4.15 -20.66 0.99
CA ARG A 46 -3.19 -19.87 1.77
C ARG A 46 -1.92 -20.67 2.08
N ALA A 47 -2.07 -21.94 2.47
CA ALA A 47 -0.94 -22.83 2.70
C ALA A 47 -0.14 -23.09 1.41
N LEU A 48 -0.81 -23.24 0.27
CA LEU A 48 -0.16 -23.42 -1.02
C LEU A 48 0.60 -22.14 -1.45
N ILE A 49 0.03 -20.95 -1.26
CA ILE A 49 0.73 -19.67 -1.48
C ILE A 49 2.01 -19.64 -0.63
N ALA A 50 1.90 -19.89 0.67
CA ALA A 50 3.04 -19.85 1.60
C ALA A 50 4.15 -20.83 1.19
N ALA A 51 3.79 -22.04 0.78
CA ALA A 51 4.74 -23.07 0.37
C ALA A 51 5.45 -22.78 -0.96
N THR A 52 4.91 -21.85 -1.76
CA THR A 52 5.41 -21.57 -3.12
C THR A 52 6.20 -20.28 -3.21
N LEU A 53 6.10 -19.42 -2.18
CA LEU A 53 6.85 -18.15 -2.14
C LEU A 53 8.36 -18.38 -2.06
N PRO A 54 9.17 -17.54 -2.73
CA PRO A 54 10.63 -17.60 -2.62
C PRO A 54 11.11 -17.60 -1.15
N PRO A 55 12.17 -18.35 -0.81
CA PRO A 55 13.11 -19.03 -1.73
C PRO A 55 12.74 -20.46 -2.13
N ALA A 56 11.48 -20.89 -1.94
CA ALA A 56 11.05 -22.23 -2.29
C ALA A 56 11.11 -22.45 -3.82
N ALA A 57 11.61 -23.63 -4.21
CA ALA A 57 11.49 -24.08 -5.59
C ALA A 57 10.05 -24.50 -5.88
N THR A 58 9.54 -24.19 -7.06
CA THR A 58 8.17 -24.53 -7.47
C THR A 58 8.14 -25.16 -8.86
N THR A 59 6.99 -25.70 -9.22
CA THR A 59 6.74 -26.32 -10.52
C THR A 59 5.72 -25.52 -11.31
N THR A 60 5.73 -25.65 -12.65
CA THR A 60 4.70 -25.06 -13.51
C THR A 60 3.30 -25.58 -13.16
N GLN A 61 3.17 -26.81 -12.68
CA GLN A 61 1.90 -27.37 -12.20
C GLN A 61 1.41 -26.60 -10.97
N ALA A 62 2.28 -26.31 -9.98
CA ALA A 62 1.93 -25.57 -8.80
C ALA A 62 1.56 -24.11 -9.14
N VAL A 63 2.29 -23.47 -10.06
CA VAL A 63 1.97 -22.11 -10.54
C VAL A 63 0.60 -22.09 -11.22
N CYS A 64 0.28 -23.09 -12.07
CA CYS A 64 -1.03 -23.19 -12.71
C CYS A 64 -2.17 -23.39 -11.69
N ALA A 65 -1.96 -24.24 -10.69
CA ALA A 65 -2.93 -24.47 -9.62
C ALA A 65 -3.16 -23.20 -8.78
N LEU A 66 -2.08 -22.47 -8.45
CA LEU A 66 -2.15 -21.20 -7.74
C LEU A 66 -2.88 -20.12 -8.56
N ASP A 67 -2.52 -19.95 -9.84
CA ASP A 67 -3.15 -18.95 -10.71
C ASP A 67 -4.66 -19.16 -10.81
N SER A 68 -5.07 -20.42 -10.98
CA SER A 68 -6.49 -20.78 -10.99
C SER A 68 -7.16 -20.59 -9.62
N GLY A 69 -6.56 -21.12 -8.55
CA GLY A 69 -7.14 -21.03 -7.20
C GLY A 69 -7.26 -19.60 -6.69
N ILE A 70 -6.24 -18.79 -6.91
CA ILE A 70 -6.27 -17.34 -6.57
C ILE A 70 -7.32 -16.64 -7.44
N GLY A 71 -7.38 -16.93 -8.75
CA GLY A 71 -8.40 -16.39 -9.65
C GLY A 71 -9.81 -16.68 -9.17
N GLN A 72 -10.10 -17.89 -8.72
CA GLN A 72 -11.40 -18.29 -8.14
C GLN A 72 -11.70 -17.57 -6.81
N ALA A 73 -10.70 -17.41 -5.95
CA ALA A 73 -10.86 -16.66 -4.70
C ALA A 73 -11.18 -15.17 -4.97
N PHE A 74 -10.48 -14.56 -5.93
CA PHE A 74 -10.76 -13.19 -6.38
C PHE A 74 -12.13 -13.08 -7.05
N ALA A 75 -12.56 -14.07 -7.82
CA ALA A 75 -13.91 -14.11 -8.41
C ALA A 75 -14.99 -14.15 -7.33
N THR A 76 -14.81 -14.95 -6.28
CA THR A 76 -15.70 -14.98 -5.11
C THR A 76 -15.78 -13.62 -4.42
N ALA A 77 -14.64 -12.97 -4.20
CA ALA A 77 -14.57 -11.64 -3.59
C ALA A 77 -15.26 -10.58 -4.48
N ALA A 78 -15.02 -10.61 -5.81
CA ALA A 78 -15.65 -9.71 -6.77
C ALA A 78 -17.17 -9.88 -6.83
N ALA A 79 -17.66 -11.12 -6.91
CA ALA A 79 -19.10 -11.40 -6.93
C ALA A 79 -19.78 -10.98 -5.63
N ARG A 80 -19.11 -11.15 -4.49
CA ARG A 80 -19.60 -10.67 -3.21
C ARG A 80 -19.67 -9.14 -3.17
N ALA A 81 -18.61 -8.44 -3.60
CA ALA A 81 -18.60 -6.97 -3.70
C ALA A 81 -19.67 -6.45 -4.67
N LEU A 82 -19.87 -7.12 -5.82
CA LEU A 82 -20.90 -6.78 -6.78
C LEU A 82 -22.30 -6.82 -6.14
N ARG A 83 -22.61 -7.86 -5.37
CA ARG A 83 -23.91 -8.00 -4.68
C ARG A 83 -24.06 -7.02 -3.52
N GLU A 84 -23.08 -6.99 -2.61
CA GLU A 84 -23.21 -6.30 -1.32
C GLU A 84 -22.94 -4.78 -1.41
N LEU A 85 -21.99 -4.37 -2.27
CA LEU A 85 -21.57 -2.97 -2.38
C LEU A 85 -22.19 -2.24 -3.59
N CYS A 86 -22.51 -2.99 -4.65
CA CYS A 86 -22.94 -2.41 -5.93
C CYS A 86 -24.40 -2.70 -6.29
N ALA A 87 -25.16 -3.37 -5.41
CA ALA A 87 -26.53 -3.80 -5.67
C ALA A 87 -26.68 -4.59 -6.99
N GLY A 88 -25.69 -5.40 -7.34
CA GLY A 88 -25.64 -6.23 -8.54
C GLY A 88 -25.27 -5.49 -9.84
N ALA A 89 -24.89 -4.21 -9.79
CA ALA A 89 -24.57 -3.43 -10.97
C ALA A 89 -23.22 -2.71 -10.84
N ALA A 90 -22.26 -3.13 -11.67
CA ALA A 90 -20.97 -2.45 -11.84
C ALA A 90 -20.54 -2.49 -13.31
N ASP A 91 -19.58 -1.67 -13.69
CA ASP A 91 -19.12 -1.54 -15.06
C ASP A 91 -17.78 -2.24 -15.29
N LEU A 92 -16.96 -2.40 -14.23
CA LEU A 92 -15.58 -2.87 -14.32
C LEU A 92 -15.15 -3.51 -13.02
N VAL A 93 -14.36 -4.58 -13.13
CA VAL A 93 -13.54 -5.11 -12.02
C VAL A 93 -12.08 -4.85 -12.31
N VAL A 94 -11.32 -4.49 -11.28
CA VAL A 94 -9.88 -4.29 -11.37
C VAL A 94 -9.20 -5.21 -10.38
N SER A 95 -8.36 -6.11 -10.86
CA SER A 95 -7.68 -7.11 -10.03
C SER A 95 -6.18 -6.87 -10.01
N HIS A 96 -5.65 -6.62 -8.82
CA HIS A 96 -4.20 -6.63 -8.61
C HIS A 96 -3.62 -8.05 -8.70
N GLY A 97 -4.40 -9.05 -8.31
CA GLY A 97 -3.90 -10.41 -8.08
C GLY A 97 -3.06 -10.51 -6.80
N GLN A 98 -2.44 -11.69 -6.59
CA GLN A 98 -1.51 -11.95 -5.49
C GLN A 98 -0.08 -11.88 -5.99
N THR A 99 0.73 -11.01 -5.42
CA THR A 99 2.16 -10.94 -5.76
C THR A 99 2.89 -12.16 -5.23
N MET A 100 3.47 -12.92 -6.16
CA MET A 100 4.28 -14.11 -5.87
C MET A 100 5.76 -13.83 -5.95
N HIS A 101 6.18 -12.97 -6.87
CA HIS A 101 7.59 -12.65 -7.06
C HIS A 101 7.77 -11.28 -7.68
N HIS A 102 8.76 -10.56 -7.19
CA HIS A 102 9.25 -9.32 -7.77
C HIS A 102 10.74 -9.47 -8.03
N TRP A 103 11.09 -9.69 -9.30
CA TRP A 103 12.45 -10.07 -9.67
C TRP A 103 13.32 -8.83 -9.84
N VAL A 104 14.20 -8.64 -8.86
CA VAL A 104 15.19 -7.56 -8.86
C VAL A 104 16.58 -8.16 -9.04
N GLU A 105 17.35 -7.63 -9.97
CA GLU A 105 18.72 -8.01 -10.26
C GLU A 105 19.56 -6.75 -10.47
N ASP A 106 20.64 -6.60 -9.72
CA ASP A 106 21.53 -5.42 -9.75
C ASP A 106 20.76 -4.08 -9.55
N GLY A 107 19.75 -4.08 -8.68
CA GLY A 107 18.92 -2.91 -8.41
C GLY A 107 17.91 -2.55 -9.52
N VAL A 108 17.81 -3.38 -10.56
CA VAL A 108 16.87 -3.22 -11.67
C VAL A 108 15.78 -4.28 -11.59
N VAL A 109 14.53 -3.87 -11.70
CA VAL A 109 13.40 -4.81 -11.80
C VAL A 109 13.40 -5.42 -13.18
N ARG A 110 13.57 -6.76 -13.25
CA ARG A 110 13.55 -7.54 -14.49
C ARG A 110 12.18 -8.10 -14.81
N GLY A 111 11.34 -8.27 -13.79
CA GLY A 111 9.99 -8.81 -13.93
C GLY A 111 9.21 -8.76 -12.63
N THR A 112 7.93 -8.98 -12.75
CA THR A 112 7.03 -9.07 -11.60
C THR A 112 5.94 -10.08 -11.91
N LEU A 113 5.56 -10.89 -10.93
CA LEU A 113 4.56 -11.95 -11.11
C LEU A 113 3.46 -11.78 -10.07
N GLN A 114 2.29 -11.42 -10.55
CA GLN A 114 1.04 -11.48 -9.82
C GLN A 114 0.20 -12.59 -10.41
N LEU A 115 -0.28 -13.52 -9.57
CA LEU A 115 -1.19 -14.61 -9.96
C LEU A 115 -2.63 -14.27 -9.60
N GLY A 116 -3.55 -14.94 -10.26
CA GLY A 116 -4.99 -14.75 -10.12
C GLY A 116 -5.63 -14.47 -11.47
N GLN A 117 -5.78 -15.56 -12.27
CA GLN A 117 -6.27 -15.54 -13.64
C GLN A 117 -7.60 -14.77 -13.75
N PRO A 118 -7.63 -13.61 -14.44
CA PRO A 118 -8.80 -12.73 -14.50
C PRO A 118 -10.01 -13.35 -15.22
N ALA A 119 -9.82 -14.39 -16.00
CA ALA A 119 -10.93 -15.09 -16.66
C ALA A 119 -11.95 -15.65 -15.66
N TRP A 120 -11.52 -16.10 -14.47
CA TRP A 120 -12.43 -16.57 -13.42
C TRP A 120 -13.32 -15.44 -12.90
N ILE A 121 -12.76 -14.22 -12.75
CA ILE A 121 -13.49 -13.05 -12.31
C ILE A 121 -14.49 -12.62 -13.39
N ALA A 122 -14.05 -12.58 -14.65
CA ALA A 122 -14.90 -12.20 -15.77
C ALA A 122 -16.08 -13.15 -15.97
N GLU A 123 -15.84 -14.47 -15.85
CA GLU A 123 -16.89 -15.49 -15.95
C GLU A 123 -17.90 -15.41 -14.82
N GLU A 124 -17.43 -15.25 -13.56
CA GLU A 124 -18.30 -15.19 -12.38
C GLU A 124 -19.13 -13.92 -12.30
N THR A 125 -18.56 -12.76 -12.71
CA THR A 125 -19.24 -11.46 -12.60
C THR A 125 -19.94 -11.03 -13.88
N GLY A 126 -19.55 -11.58 -15.03
CA GLY A 126 -19.97 -11.14 -16.35
C GLY A 126 -19.33 -9.80 -16.80
N LEU A 127 -18.48 -9.19 -15.97
CA LEU A 127 -17.92 -7.87 -16.19
C LEU A 127 -16.51 -7.94 -16.83
N PRO A 128 -16.10 -6.91 -17.58
CA PRO A 128 -14.70 -6.80 -18.01
C PRO A 128 -13.79 -6.63 -16.81
N VAL A 129 -12.56 -7.16 -16.92
CA VAL A 129 -11.56 -7.14 -15.84
C VAL A 129 -10.28 -6.49 -16.33
N VAL A 130 -9.78 -5.48 -15.61
CA VAL A 130 -8.42 -4.97 -15.77
C VAL A 130 -7.52 -5.68 -14.76
N SER A 131 -6.42 -6.26 -15.23
CA SER A 131 -5.45 -7.00 -14.42
C SER A 131 -4.03 -6.73 -14.89
N ASP A 132 -3.02 -7.35 -14.24
CA ASP A 132 -1.60 -7.21 -14.61
C ASP A 132 -1.14 -5.74 -14.67
N LEU A 133 -1.42 -4.99 -13.64
CA LEU A 133 -1.19 -3.54 -13.61
C LEU A 133 0.29 -3.15 -13.50
N ARG A 134 1.19 -4.07 -13.10
CA ARG A 134 2.61 -3.75 -12.83
C ARG A 134 3.54 -3.98 -14.02
N SER A 135 3.28 -5.01 -14.82
CA SER A 135 4.21 -5.47 -15.87
C SER A 135 4.52 -4.39 -16.91
N ARG A 136 3.54 -3.55 -17.23
CA ARG A 136 3.74 -2.51 -18.26
C ARG A 136 4.64 -1.37 -17.79
N ASP A 137 4.62 -1.05 -16.50
CA ASP A 137 5.55 -0.09 -15.91
C ASP A 137 6.98 -0.66 -15.92
N VAL A 138 7.14 -1.94 -15.54
CA VAL A 138 8.43 -2.64 -15.63
C VAL A 138 8.95 -2.67 -17.06
N ALA A 139 8.10 -3.00 -18.03
CA ALA A 139 8.47 -2.98 -19.45
C ALA A 139 8.87 -1.59 -19.97
N ALA A 140 8.43 -0.52 -19.31
CA ALA A 140 8.85 0.86 -19.58
C ALA A 140 10.09 1.29 -18.76
N GLY A 141 10.80 0.34 -18.12
CA GLY A 141 11.99 0.60 -17.32
C GLY A 141 11.72 1.04 -15.89
N GLY A 142 10.45 1.03 -15.46
CA GLY A 142 10.06 1.35 -14.09
C GLY A 142 10.21 0.17 -13.13
N GLN A 143 9.98 0.46 -11.85
CA GLN A 143 10.08 -0.51 -10.78
C GLN A 143 8.79 -1.34 -10.59
N GLY A 144 7.69 -1.03 -11.31
CA GLY A 144 6.39 -1.69 -11.11
C GLY A 144 5.73 -1.41 -9.75
N ALA A 145 6.35 -0.57 -8.93
CA ALA A 145 5.90 -0.13 -7.60
C ALA A 145 6.57 1.20 -7.23
N PRO A 146 5.99 2.04 -6.34
CA PRO A 146 4.62 1.94 -5.85
C PRO A 146 3.59 2.45 -6.88
N LEU A 147 2.52 1.70 -7.14
CA LEU A 147 1.45 2.14 -8.06
C LEU A 147 0.39 3.01 -7.35
N VAL A 148 0.17 2.78 -6.07
CA VAL A 148 -0.79 3.55 -5.23
C VAL A 148 -0.39 5.03 -5.14
N GLY A 149 0.89 5.35 -5.32
CA GLY A 149 1.42 6.71 -5.24
C GLY A 149 0.78 7.72 -6.20
N LEU A 150 0.25 7.27 -7.35
CA LEU A 150 -0.51 8.15 -8.24
C LEU A 150 -1.81 8.63 -7.56
N THR A 151 -2.56 7.72 -6.96
CA THR A 151 -3.81 8.05 -6.26
C THR A 151 -3.55 8.98 -5.08
N ASP A 152 -2.48 8.72 -4.31
CA ASP A 152 -2.05 9.61 -3.24
C ASP A 152 -1.70 11.01 -3.77
N THR A 153 -0.94 11.07 -4.85
CA THR A 153 -0.57 12.34 -5.50
C THR A 153 -1.80 13.13 -5.93
N LEU A 154 -2.76 12.47 -6.59
CA LEU A 154 -3.99 13.13 -7.05
C LEU A 154 -4.85 13.62 -5.86
N LEU A 155 -4.93 12.84 -4.78
CA LEU A 155 -5.63 13.21 -3.55
C LEU A 155 -4.96 14.43 -2.88
N LEU A 156 -3.65 14.36 -2.70
CA LEU A 156 -2.88 15.43 -2.06
C LEU A 156 -2.94 16.75 -2.84
N ARG A 157 -2.97 16.71 -4.16
CA ARG A 157 -3.13 17.91 -4.99
C ARG A 157 -4.47 18.64 -4.78
N ALA A 158 -5.47 17.97 -4.21
CA ALA A 158 -6.73 18.60 -3.82
C ALA A 158 -6.65 19.34 -2.48
N LEU A 159 -5.56 19.17 -1.71
CA LEU A 159 -5.33 19.82 -0.41
C LEU A 159 -4.43 21.05 -0.56
N PRO A 160 -4.57 22.06 0.30
CA PRO A 160 -3.75 23.28 0.23
C PRO A 160 -2.34 23.05 0.78
N GLY A 161 -1.40 23.90 0.37
CA GLY A 161 -0.03 23.92 0.90
C GLY A 161 0.85 22.79 0.35
N THR A 162 1.64 22.17 1.21
CA THR A 162 2.53 21.05 0.93
C THR A 162 2.06 19.81 1.71
N PRO A 163 0.96 19.18 1.31
CA PRO A 163 0.47 17.99 1.99
C PRO A 163 1.38 16.78 1.74
N ALA A 164 1.33 15.81 2.68
CA ALA A 164 1.98 14.53 2.51
C ALA A 164 1.05 13.36 2.86
N ALA A 165 1.17 12.25 2.12
CA ALA A 165 0.59 10.97 2.49
C ALA A 165 1.63 10.14 3.23
N LEU A 166 1.25 9.57 4.37
CA LEU A 166 2.04 8.63 5.15
C LEU A 166 1.39 7.26 5.10
N ASN A 167 2.15 6.25 4.68
CA ASN A 167 1.73 4.86 4.82
C ASN A 167 2.51 4.20 5.96
N LEU A 168 1.78 3.72 6.98
CA LEU A 168 2.31 3.01 8.15
C LEU A 168 2.14 1.50 7.97
N GLY A 169 2.95 0.91 7.09
CA GLY A 169 3.08 -0.53 6.89
C GLY A 169 4.14 -1.16 7.81
N GLY A 170 4.87 -2.14 7.31
CA GLY A 170 6.08 -2.65 7.98
C GLY A 170 7.19 -1.60 8.03
N ILE A 171 7.34 -0.84 6.97
CA ILE A 171 8.16 0.36 6.81
C ILE A 171 7.20 1.56 6.69
N ALA A 172 7.59 2.69 7.24
CA ALA A 172 6.90 3.95 7.06
C ALA A 172 7.43 4.64 5.80
N ASN A 173 6.53 5.03 4.90
CA ASN A 173 6.89 5.83 3.73
C ASN A 173 6.00 7.05 3.59
N VAL A 174 6.56 8.12 3.02
CA VAL A 174 5.85 9.36 2.74
C VAL A 174 5.89 9.70 1.26
N THR A 175 4.80 10.29 0.79
CA THR A 175 4.71 10.95 -0.52
C THR A 175 4.38 12.41 -0.27
N VAL A 176 5.29 13.31 -0.61
CA VAL A 176 5.13 14.77 -0.44
C VAL A 176 4.75 15.38 -1.78
N VAL A 177 3.75 16.27 -1.76
CA VAL A 177 3.28 16.98 -2.95
C VAL A 177 3.35 18.49 -2.69
N ALA A 178 4.43 19.13 -3.15
CA ALA A 178 4.57 20.58 -3.07
C ALA A 178 3.97 21.26 -4.31
N PRO A 179 3.42 22.47 -4.18
CA PRO A 179 2.87 23.23 -5.31
C PRO A 179 3.91 23.44 -6.42
N GLY A 180 3.56 23.06 -7.66
CA GLY A 180 4.41 23.23 -8.83
C GLY A 180 5.64 22.31 -8.90
N ALA A 181 5.79 21.37 -7.95
CA ALA A 181 6.87 20.39 -7.95
C ALA A 181 6.36 18.99 -8.31
N GLU A 182 7.32 18.15 -8.73
CA GLU A 182 7.06 16.72 -8.89
C GLU A 182 6.87 16.06 -7.52
N PRO A 183 5.96 15.07 -7.39
CA PRO A 183 5.79 14.31 -6.16
C PRO A 183 7.09 13.64 -5.73
N LEU A 184 7.41 13.69 -4.45
CA LEU A 184 8.58 13.04 -3.87
C LEU A 184 8.14 11.93 -2.92
N ALA A 185 8.46 10.69 -3.25
CA ALA A 185 8.14 9.53 -2.42
C ALA A 185 9.41 8.85 -1.89
N PHE A 186 9.43 8.48 -0.60
CA PHE A 186 10.58 7.80 0.01
C PHE A 186 10.19 7.15 1.35
N ASP A 187 11.02 6.19 1.79
CA ASP A 187 10.87 5.54 3.08
C ASP A 187 11.52 6.37 4.19
N THR A 188 10.80 6.58 5.29
CA THR A 188 11.31 7.35 6.43
C THR A 188 12.10 6.48 7.40
N GLY A 189 11.70 5.21 7.57
CA GLY A 189 12.32 4.26 8.48
C GLY A 189 11.38 3.11 8.84
N PRO A 190 11.71 2.35 9.91
CA PRO A 190 10.88 1.25 10.36
C PRO A 190 9.54 1.75 10.92
N ALA A 191 8.50 0.93 10.75
CA ALA A 191 7.24 1.07 11.44
C ALA A 191 6.87 -0.26 12.10
N ASN A 192 5.79 -0.93 11.69
CA ASN A 192 5.32 -2.14 12.36
C ASN A 192 6.31 -3.31 12.28
N ALA A 193 7.14 -3.42 11.23
CA ALA A 193 8.03 -4.57 11.07
C ALA A 193 8.97 -4.77 12.27
N LEU A 194 9.55 -3.69 12.78
CA LEU A 194 10.48 -3.75 13.90
C LEU A 194 9.73 -3.92 15.25
N LEU A 195 8.57 -3.27 15.40
CA LEU A 195 7.66 -3.44 16.54
C LEU A 195 7.18 -4.88 16.65
N ASP A 196 6.66 -5.45 15.57
CA ASP A 196 6.15 -6.83 15.54
C ASP A 196 7.26 -7.85 15.80
N ALA A 197 8.46 -7.60 15.27
CA ALA A 197 9.62 -8.45 15.56
C ALA A 197 10.00 -8.42 17.04
N ALA A 198 9.96 -7.25 17.68
CA ALA A 198 10.20 -7.09 19.10
C ALA A 198 9.12 -7.80 19.95
N VAL A 199 7.84 -7.63 19.61
CA VAL A 199 6.73 -8.32 20.30
C VAL A 199 6.92 -9.83 20.24
N ARG A 200 7.06 -10.40 19.07
CA ARG A 200 7.25 -11.85 18.90
C ARG A 200 8.47 -12.40 19.64
N HIS A 201 9.53 -11.61 19.76
CA HIS A 201 10.76 -12.05 20.42
C HIS A 201 10.71 -11.95 21.94
N PHE A 202 10.13 -10.86 22.49
CA PHE A 202 10.28 -10.56 23.92
C PHE A 202 9.07 -10.91 24.75
N THR A 203 7.85 -11.04 24.18
CA THR A 203 6.65 -11.21 25.02
C THR A 203 6.35 -12.65 25.39
N GLY A 204 6.73 -13.61 24.56
CA GLY A 204 6.54 -15.05 24.86
C GLY A 204 5.09 -15.52 24.97
N ASP A 205 4.11 -14.63 24.74
CA ASP A 205 2.67 -14.88 24.89
C ASP A 205 1.99 -15.26 23.56
N GLY A 206 2.77 -15.44 22.48
CA GLY A 206 2.26 -15.77 21.16
C GLY A 206 1.66 -14.57 20.40
N ALA A 207 1.74 -13.35 20.96
CA ALA A 207 1.29 -12.15 20.27
C ALA A 207 2.13 -11.86 19.01
N ALA A 208 1.48 -11.52 17.92
CA ALA A 208 2.14 -11.19 16.68
C ALA A 208 2.54 -9.70 16.58
N TYR A 209 1.84 -8.83 17.30
CA TYR A 209 2.00 -7.37 17.31
C TYR A 209 1.47 -6.76 18.61
N ASP A 210 1.80 -5.49 18.89
CA ASP A 210 1.29 -4.73 20.04
C ASP A 210 -0.10 -4.17 19.74
N ALA A 211 -1.14 -4.90 20.13
CA ALA A 211 -2.53 -4.51 19.87
C ALA A 211 -2.85 -3.17 20.56
N ASP A 212 -3.33 -2.20 19.79
CA ASP A 212 -3.67 -0.83 20.21
C ASP A 212 -2.48 -0.07 20.87
N GLY A 213 -1.24 -0.55 20.70
CA GLY A 213 -0.07 0.04 21.33
C GLY A 213 -0.05 -0.05 22.85
N ARG A 214 -0.75 -1.04 23.45
CA ARG A 214 -0.95 -1.12 24.91
C ARG A 214 0.36 -1.29 25.65
N ARG A 215 1.30 -2.08 25.13
CA ARG A 215 2.62 -2.27 25.74
C ARG A 215 3.48 -1.02 25.58
N ALA A 216 3.48 -0.43 24.38
CA ALA A 216 4.18 0.84 24.17
C ALA A 216 3.63 1.96 25.08
N ALA A 217 2.32 1.95 25.38
CA ALA A 217 1.71 2.91 26.32
C ALA A 217 2.12 2.68 27.77
N ALA A 218 2.41 1.43 28.15
CA ALA A 218 2.83 1.07 29.51
C ALA A 218 4.34 1.33 29.73
N GLY A 219 5.12 1.39 28.66
CA GLY A 219 6.57 1.60 28.72
C GLY A 219 6.96 3.07 28.74
N THR A 220 8.22 3.29 29.06
CA THR A 220 8.89 4.60 29.01
C THR A 220 9.93 4.61 27.91
N VAL A 221 9.97 5.65 27.10
CA VAL A 221 10.97 5.79 26.03
C VAL A 221 12.37 5.85 26.64
N SER A 222 13.26 4.94 26.22
CA SER A 222 14.69 4.97 26.61
C SER A 222 15.44 5.97 25.72
N PRO A 223 15.96 7.07 26.28
CA PRO A 223 16.70 8.07 25.50
C PRO A 223 17.98 7.52 24.89
N GLU A 224 18.65 6.59 25.57
CA GLU A 224 19.89 5.97 25.12
C GLU A 224 19.65 5.09 23.90
N LEU A 225 18.64 4.21 23.97
CA LEU A 225 18.25 3.33 22.86
C LEU A 225 17.75 4.16 21.65
N LEU A 226 16.90 5.15 21.89
CA LEU A 226 16.40 6.02 20.83
C LEU A 226 17.53 6.74 20.11
N ARG A 227 18.47 7.33 20.88
CA ARG A 227 19.65 8.02 20.32
C ARG A 227 20.51 7.09 19.49
N PHE A 228 20.75 5.86 19.99
CA PHE A 228 21.53 4.86 19.27
C PHE A 228 20.86 4.49 17.94
N LEU A 229 19.55 4.22 17.95
CA LEU A 229 18.79 3.87 16.75
C LEU A 229 18.78 5.02 15.73
N LEU A 230 18.54 6.26 16.18
CA LEU A 230 18.54 7.44 15.31
C LEU A 230 19.93 7.79 14.72
N ALA A 231 21.01 7.24 15.27
CA ALA A 231 22.36 7.43 14.73
C ALA A 231 22.61 6.63 13.44
N ASP A 232 21.70 5.73 13.04
CA ASP A 232 21.84 4.93 11.83
C ASP A 232 22.06 5.80 10.59
N PRO A 233 23.08 5.48 9.77
CA PRO A 233 23.38 6.24 8.54
C PRO A 233 22.22 6.35 7.57
N TYR A 234 21.27 5.42 7.59
CA TYR A 234 20.10 5.44 6.73
C TYR A 234 19.31 6.76 6.85
N TYR A 235 19.12 7.27 8.07
CA TYR A 235 18.33 8.48 8.29
C TYR A 235 18.95 9.73 7.67
N ARG A 236 20.28 9.76 7.50
CA ARG A 236 21.01 10.88 6.87
C ARG A 236 21.05 10.83 5.35
N ARG A 237 20.59 9.74 4.73
CA ARG A 237 20.52 9.64 3.26
C ARG A 237 19.52 10.67 2.73
N PRO A 238 19.84 11.37 1.63
CA PRO A 238 18.86 12.25 0.97
C PRO A 238 17.73 11.44 0.35
N ALA A 239 16.55 12.07 0.23
CA ALA A 239 15.46 11.53 -0.56
C ALA A 239 15.73 11.73 -2.08
N PRO A 240 15.25 10.82 -2.97
CA PRO A 240 14.49 9.62 -2.64
C PRO A 240 15.38 8.51 -2.07
N LYS A 241 14.88 7.78 -1.09
CA LYS A 241 15.56 6.64 -0.47
C LYS A 241 14.58 5.52 -0.14
N THR A 242 15.04 4.29 -0.19
CA THR A 242 14.24 3.10 0.13
C THR A 242 14.94 2.23 1.18
N THR A 243 14.15 1.45 1.90
CA THR A 243 14.61 0.46 2.88
C THR A 243 13.54 -0.60 3.07
N GLY A 244 13.87 -1.68 3.79
CA GLY A 244 12.95 -2.76 4.05
C GLY A 244 13.34 -3.59 5.27
N LYS A 245 12.75 -4.77 5.34
CA LYS A 245 13.03 -5.75 6.40
C LYS A 245 14.45 -6.32 6.33
N GLU A 246 15.17 -6.10 5.23
CA GLU A 246 16.58 -6.46 5.09
C GLU A 246 17.49 -5.61 6.00
N LEU A 247 17.10 -4.38 6.31
CA LEU A 247 17.78 -3.50 7.27
C LEU A 247 17.11 -3.55 8.65
N PHE A 248 15.81 -3.27 8.70
CA PHE A 248 15.05 -3.12 9.95
C PHE A 248 14.38 -4.45 10.34
N HIS A 249 15.14 -5.30 11.02
CA HIS A 249 14.78 -6.66 11.43
C HIS A 249 15.25 -6.95 12.87
N LEU A 250 14.87 -8.08 13.43
CA LEU A 250 15.22 -8.42 14.81
C LEU A 250 16.73 -8.33 15.11
N PRO A 251 17.66 -8.89 14.31
CA PRO A 251 19.10 -8.73 14.54
C PRO A 251 19.57 -7.28 14.59
N TYR A 252 18.94 -6.36 13.85
CA TYR A 252 19.21 -4.92 13.96
C TYR A 252 18.88 -4.38 15.36
N LEU A 253 17.71 -4.73 15.88
CA LEU A 253 17.26 -4.35 17.22
C LEU A 253 18.18 -4.96 18.31
N LEU A 254 18.51 -6.25 18.20
CA LEU A 254 19.36 -6.92 19.19
C LEU A 254 20.73 -6.25 19.29
N ARG A 255 21.37 -5.90 18.16
CA ARG A 255 22.64 -5.14 18.17
C ARG A 255 22.50 -3.78 18.87
N ALA A 256 21.37 -3.10 18.72
CA ALA A 256 21.14 -1.83 19.42
C ALA A 256 20.99 -2.03 20.93
N LEU A 257 20.30 -3.09 21.34
CA LEU A 257 20.15 -3.44 22.76
C LEU A 257 21.46 -3.89 23.42
N ASP A 258 22.34 -4.56 22.70
CA ASP A 258 23.68 -4.92 23.19
C ASP A 258 24.59 -3.70 23.45
N ALA A 259 24.29 -2.56 22.80
CA ALA A 259 25.08 -1.33 22.87
C ALA A 259 24.62 -0.34 23.96
N VAL A 260 23.49 -0.60 24.61
CA VAL A 260 22.90 0.28 25.65
C VAL A 260 22.48 -0.52 26.87
N PRO A 261 22.27 0.12 28.04
CA PRO A 261 21.63 -0.56 29.17
C PRO A 261 20.28 -1.13 28.74
N THR A 262 20.07 -2.43 28.95
CA THR A 262 18.89 -3.15 28.44
C THR A 262 17.60 -2.62 29.08
N PRO A 263 16.70 -1.97 28.33
CA PRO A 263 15.43 -1.50 28.85
C PRO A 263 14.47 -2.68 29.10
N ALA A 264 13.42 -2.46 29.88
CA ALA A 264 12.30 -3.42 29.99
C ALA A 264 11.61 -3.59 28.61
N THR A 265 10.95 -4.71 28.41
CA THR A 265 10.29 -5.03 27.12
C THR A 265 9.34 -3.92 26.65
N ASP A 266 8.50 -3.41 27.57
CA ASP A 266 7.52 -2.36 27.23
C ASP A 266 8.23 -1.02 26.92
N ASP A 267 9.39 -0.74 27.55
CA ASP A 267 10.22 0.43 27.23
C ASP A 267 10.86 0.32 25.84
N VAL A 268 11.27 -0.90 25.44
CA VAL A 268 11.71 -1.15 24.06
C VAL A 268 10.62 -0.82 23.09
N LEU A 269 9.39 -1.30 23.31
CA LEU A 269 8.25 -1.05 22.42
C LEU A 269 7.86 0.43 22.38
N ALA A 270 7.86 1.13 23.53
CA ALA A 270 7.68 2.57 23.58
C ALA A 270 8.74 3.32 22.77
N THR A 271 10.00 2.89 22.88
CA THR A 271 11.13 3.51 22.17
C THR A 271 11.04 3.29 20.66
N LEU A 272 10.70 2.09 20.20
CA LEU A 272 10.51 1.80 18.78
C LEU A 272 9.32 2.57 18.18
N THR A 273 8.23 2.72 18.96
CA THR A 273 7.09 3.55 18.55
C THR A 273 7.50 5.02 18.40
N ARG A 274 8.29 5.55 19.34
CA ARG A 274 8.83 6.91 19.27
C ARG A 274 9.83 7.05 18.10
N LEU A 275 10.64 6.05 17.82
CA LEU A 275 11.55 6.06 16.66
C LEU A 275 10.80 6.29 15.36
N THR A 276 9.71 5.56 15.14
CA THR A 276 8.85 5.75 13.95
C THR A 276 8.29 7.17 13.91
N ALA A 277 7.77 7.69 15.04
CA ALA A 277 7.22 9.03 15.10
C ALA A 277 8.26 10.12 14.77
N VAL A 278 9.45 10.03 15.34
CA VAL A 278 10.55 10.99 15.12
C VAL A 278 11.01 10.97 13.66
N THR A 279 11.23 9.78 13.07
CA THR A 279 11.72 9.68 11.69
C THR A 279 10.68 10.17 10.66
N VAL A 280 9.39 9.97 10.92
CA VAL A 280 8.30 10.54 10.12
C VAL A 280 8.29 12.07 10.25
N ALA A 281 8.37 12.58 11.49
CA ALA A 281 8.33 14.02 11.74
C ALA A 281 9.54 14.74 11.15
N ASP A 282 10.74 14.16 11.24
CA ASP A 282 11.95 14.70 10.61
C ASP A 282 11.80 14.80 9.08
N ALA A 283 11.24 13.77 8.47
CA ALA A 283 10.93 13.78 7.04
C ALA A 283 9.94 14.90 6.68
N CYS A 284 8.86 15.05 7.44
CA CYS A 284 7.87 16.10 7.22
C CYS A 284 8.46 17.50 7.38
N ARG A 285 9.27 17.73 8.42
CA ARG A 285 9.95 19.02 8.66
C ARG A 285 10.93 19.36 7.55
N ALA A 286 11.73 18.37 7.11
CA ALA A 286 12.73 18.57 6.05
C ALA A 286 12.11 19.02 4.73
N HIS A 287 10.85 18.66 4.47
CA HIS A 287 10.15 18.98 3.23
C HIS A 287 9.03 20.00 3.38
N GLY A 288 8.92 20.67 4.54
CA GLY A 288 7.95 21.75 4.78
C GLY A 288 6.50 21.27 4.70
N VAL A 289 6.22 20.04 5.16
CA VAL A 289 4.86 19.46 5.14
C VAL A 289 3.92 20.29 5.99
N THR A 290 2.77 20.65 5.41
CA THR A 290 1.74 21.47 6.05
C THR A 290 0.53 20.68 6.54
N GLU A 291 0.34 19.46 6.06
CA GLU A 291 -0.70 18.52 6.46
C GLU A 291 -0.23 17.09 6.20
N LEU A 292 -0.45 16.17 7.13
CA LEU A 292 -0.08 14.77 7.01
C LEU A 292 -1.33 13.88 6.98
N VAL A 293 -1.52 13.11 5.91
CA VAL A 293 -2.61 12.14 5.76
C VAL A 293 -2.07 10.74 5.95
N ALA A 294 -2.37 10.13 7.09
CA ALA A 294 -1.87 8.80 7.45
C ALA A 294 -2.83 7.69 7.03
N SER A 295 -2.26 6.57 6.58
CA SER A 295 -2.96 5.34 6.20
C SER A 295 -2.12 4.10 6.55
N GLY A 296 -2.66 2.90 6.29
CA GLY A 296 -2.01 1.64 6.59
C GLY A 296 -2.29 1.12 7.99
N GLY A 297 -1.92 -0.14 8.26
CA GLY A 297 -2.24 -0.85 9.51
C GLY A 297 -1.73 -0.17 10.78
N GLY A 298 -0.63 0.59 10.71
CA GLY A 298 -0.07 1.32 11.85
C GLY A 298 -0.97 2.45 12.37
N THR A 299 -1.93 2.95 11.58
CA THR A 299 -2.89 3.96 12.02
C THR A 299 -3.88 3.42 13.07
N ARG A 300 -3.99 2.10 13.20
CA ARG A 300 -4.78 1.43 14.26
C ARG A 300 -4.09 1.48 15.62
N ASN A 301 -2.80 1.84 15.68
CA ASN A 301 -2.08 2.05 16.92
C ASN A 301 -2.23 3.50 17.40
N PRO A 302 -3.11 3.78 18.38
CA PRO A 302 -3.38 5.14 18.83
C PRO A 302 -2.17 5.78 19.54
N VAL A 303 -1.26 4.98 20.08
CA VAL A 303 -0.04 5.47 20.72
C VAL A 303 0.93 6.01 19.67
N LEU A 304 1.10 5.29 18.56
CA LEU A 304 1.92 5.73 17.44
C LEU A 304 1.35 7.02 16.83
N MET A 305 0.04 7.07 16.57
CA MET A 305 -0.59 8.26 15.99
C MET A 305 -0.44 9.48 16.91
N ARG A 306 -0.64 9.32 18.23
CA ARG A 306 -0.41 10.39 19.21
C ARG A 306 1.05 10.86 19.21
N MET A 307 2.02 9.92 19.20
CA MET A 307 3.45 10.27 19.17
C MET A 307 3.83 11.01 17.88
N ILE A 308 3.24 10.68 16.72
CA ILE A 308 3.45 11.43 15.47
C ILE A 308 2.90 12.85 15.59
N ASP A 309 1.70 13.01 16.15
CA ASP A 309 1.09 14.33 16.37
C ASP A 309 1.92 15.19 17.34
N GLU A 310 2.41 14.60 18.44
CA GLU A 310 3.33 15.26 19.40
C GLU A 310 4.62 15.75 18.74
N GLU A 311 5.16 14.98 17.77
CA GLU A 311 6.41 15.33 17.06
C GLU A 311 6.17 16.37 15.94
N LEU A 312 4.93 16.64 15.55
CA LEU A 312 4.56 17.55 14.45
C LEU A 312 3.68 18.73 14.93
N PRO A 313 4.13 19.53 15.91
CA PRO A 313 3.33 20.64 16.41
C PRO A 313 3.00 21.62 15.29
N GLY A 314 1.70 21.90 15.11
CA GLY A 314 1.20 22.83 14.08
C GLY A 314 1.00 22.22 12.69
N VAL A 315 1.28 20.93 12.48
CA VAL A 315 0.95 20.18 11.26
C VAL A 315 -0.22 19.25 11.56
N PRO A 316 -1.41 19.47 11.00
CA PRO A 316 -2.53 18.55 11.20
C PRO A 316 -2.17 17.13 10.74
N VAL A 317 -2.36 16.14 11.62
CA VAL A 317 -2.22 14.72 11.33
C VAL A 317 -3.62 14.12 11.25
N ARG A 318 -4.04 13.75 10.04
CA ARG A 318 -5.34 13.14 9.79
C ARG A 318 -5.17 11.70 9.34
N ARG A 319 -6.21 10.88 9.51
CA ARG A 319 -6.30 9.59 8.83
C ARG A 319 -6.96 9.78 7.47
N SER A 320 -6.66 8.89 6.52
CA SER A 320 -7.37 8.88 5.23
C SER A 320 -8.88 8.70 5.40
N ASP A 321 -9.29 8.04 6.49
CA ASP A 321 -10.69 7.87 6.90
C ASP A 321 -11.39 9.22 7.11
N ASP A 322 -10.70 10.20 7.68
CA ASP A 322 -11.24 11.56 7.94
C ASP A 322 -11.47 12.35 6.64
N LEU A 323 -10.86 11.91 5.54
CA LEU A 323 -11.07 12.45 4.19
C LEU A 323 -12.12 11.66 3.41
N GLY A 324 -12.79 10.68 4.04
CA GLY A 324 -13.75 9.80 3.39
C GLY A 324 -13.13 8.65 2.58
N LEU A 325 -11.83 8.41 2.73
CA LEU A 325 -11.11 7.30 2.11
C LEU A 325 -10.72 6.27 3.19
N PRO A 326 -11.50 5.19 3.38
CA PRO A 326 -11.22 4.21 4.43
C PRO A 326 -9.82 3.62 4.28
N SER A 327 -9.04 3.63 5.35
CA SER A 327 -7.63 3.20 5.34
C SER A 327 -7.47 1.74 4.92
N ASP A 328 -8.42 0.87 5.29
CA ASP A 328 -8.43 -0.55 4.92
C ASP A 328 -8.83 -0.78 3.45
N ALA A 329 -9.58 0.15 2.84
CA ALA A 329 -10.01 0.09 1.44
C ALA A 329 -9.09 0.85 0.48
N LYS A 330 -8.17 1.66 1.02
CA LYS A 330 -7.39 2.63 0.24
C LYS A 330 -6.66 1.99 -0.95
N GLU A 331 -6.00 0.85 -0.73
CA GLU A 331 -5.28 0.17 -1.81
C GLU A 331 -6.24 -0.39 -2.87
N ALA A 332 -7.33 -1.05 -2.47
CA ALA A 332 -8.31 -1.57 -3.41
C ALA A 332 -8.98 -0.43 -4.23
N LEU A 333 -9.28 0.71 -3.59
CA LEU A 333 -9.80 1.90 -4.28
C LEU A 333 -8.74 2.52 -5.21
N ALA A 334 -7.46 2.51 -4.83
CA ALA A 334 -6.39 2.96 -5.71
C ALA A 334 -6.31 2.09 -6.98
N PHE A 335 -6.45 0.77 -6.86
CA PHE A 335 -6.50 -0.11 -8.02
C PHE A 335 -7.77 0.12 -8.86
N ALA A 336 -8.92 0.40 -8.24
CA ALA A 336 -10.12 0.82 -8.98
C ALA A 336 -9.86 2.08 -9.83
N VAL A 337 -9.18 3.08 -9.27
CA VAL A 337 -8.75 4.29 -10.00
C VAL A 337 -7.83 3.94 -11.17
N LEU A 338 -6.82 3.09 -10.95
CA LEU A 338 -5.87 2.70 -12.01
C LEU A 338 -6.59 2.00 -13.17
N GLY A 339 -7.51 1.07 -12.88
CA GLY A 339 -8.30 0.41 -13.93
C GLY A 339 -9.24 1.38 -14.66
N PHE A 340 -9.85 2.32 -13.93
CA PHE A 340 -10.64 3.37 -14.54
C PHE A 340 -9.82 4.23 -15.52
N LEU A 341 -8.61 4.62 -15.14
CA LEU A 341 -7.70 5.35 -16.03
C LEU A 341 -7.33 4.52 -17.26
N THR A 342 -7.06 3.22 -17.07
CA THR A 342 -6.71 2.28 -18.15
C THR A 342 -7.81 2.23 -19.22
N VAL A 343 -9.06 2.05 -18.83
CA VAL A 343 -10.17 1.95 -19.82
C VAL A 343 -10.48 3.27 -20.51
N HIS A 344 -10.08 4.41 -19.93
CA HIS A 344 -10.16 5.74 -20.56
C HIS A 344 -8.92 6.11 -21.38
N GLY A 345 -7.96 5.21 -21.54
CA GLY A 345 -6.72 5.46 -22.28
C GLY A 345 -5.75 6.41 -21.58
N LEU A 346 -5.87 6.56 -20.26
CA LEU A 346 -5.08 7.47 -19.43
C LEU A 346 -3.94 6.72 -18.72
N PRO A 347 -2.75 7.34 -18.55
CA PRO A 347 -1.65 6.72 -17.83
C PRO A 347 -1.97 6.53 -16.35
N GLY A 348 -1.53 5.39 -15.80
CA GLY A 348 -1.68 5.01 -14.40
C GLY A 348 -0.39 5.15 -13.59
N THR A 349 0.70 5.67 -14.16
CA THR A 349 1.97 5.89 -13.45
C THR A 349 2.50 7.29 -13.66
N HIS A 350 3.34 7.70 -12.72
CA HIS A 350 4.16 8.90 -12.83
C HIS A 350 5.64 8.50 -12.87
N PRO A 351 6.42 8.93 -13.88
CA PRO A 351 7.82 8.53 -14.02
C PRO A 351 8.67 8.79 -12.77
N SER A 352 8.45 9.90 -12.07
CA SER A 352 9.18 10.22 -10.83
C SER A 352 8.87 9.26 -9.68
N ALA A 353 7.74 8.55 -9.71
CA ALA A 353 7.36 7.60 -8.66
C ALA A 353 7.91 6.19 -8.91
N THR A 354 7.95 5.74 -10.17
CA THR A 354 8.34 4.37 -10.52
C THR A 354 9.69 4.27 -11.22
N GLY A 355 10.24 5.40 -11.71
CA GLY A 355 11.46 5.43 -12.49
C GLY A 355 11.28 5.01 -13.95
N ALA A 356 10.04 4.79 -14.41
CA ALA A 356 9.77 4.49 -15.81
C ALA A 356 10.17 5.66 -16.72
N VAL A 357 10.63 5.37 -17.96
CA VAL A 357 11.06 6.41 -18.92
C VAL A 357 9.92 7.30 -19.39
N ARG A 358 8.68 6.88 -19.19
CA ARG A 358 7.46 7.64 -19.53
C ARG A 358 6.28 7.17 -18.69
N ALA A 359 5.27 8.00 -18.55
CA ALA A 359 3.98 7.60 -18.02
C ALA A 359 3.35 6.51 -18.91
N THR A 360 2.82 5.44 -18.30
CA THR A 360 2.30 4.28 -19.01
C THR A 360 0.84 4.01 -18.72
N LEU A 361 0.12 3.56 -19.73
CA LEU A 361 -1.14 2.83 -19.51
C LEU A 361 -0.81 1.55 -18.79
N LEU A 362 -1.59 1.18 -17.79
CA LEU A 362 -1.36 -0.01 -16.99
C LEU A 362 -2.36 -1.11 -17.33
N GLY A 363 -1.94 -2.35 -17.11
CA GLY A 363 -2.82 -3.50 -17.17
C GLY A 363 -3.18 -4.02 -18.55
N SER A 364 -3.92 -5.11 -18.50
CA SER A 364 -4.54 -5.80 -19.61
C SER A 364 -6.04 -5.96 -19.36
N ILE A 365 -6.85 -6.02 -20.41
CA ILE A 365 -8.32 -6.11 -20.28
C ILE A 365 -8.78 -7.50 -20.72
N THR A 366 -9.40 -8.25 -19.81
CA THR A 366 -10.15 -9.47 -20.09
C THR A 366 -11.61 -9.09 -20.32
N PRO A 367 -12.21 -9.41 -21.49
CA PRO A 367 -13.62 -9.12 -21.74
C PRO A 367 -14.52 -9.89 -20.76
N GLY A 368 -15.67 -9.29 -20.42
CA GLY A 368 -16.76 -9.98 -19.73
C GLY A 368 -17.62 -10.79 -20.71
N LEU A 369 -18.84 -11.16 -20.30
CA LEU A 369 -19.76 -11.93 -21.13
C LEU A 369 -20.39 -11.10 -22.26
N ALA A 370 -20.44 -9.77 -22.14
CA ALA A 370 -20.90 -8.88 -23.19
C ALA A 370 -19.74 -8.42 -24.10
N PRO A 371 -20.01 -7.99 -25.34
CA PRO A 371 -18.99 -7.39 -26.20
C PRO A 371 -18.28 -6.22 -25.51
N LEU A 372 -16.93 -6.23 -25.49
CA LEU A 372 -16.14 -5.19 -24.88
C LEU A 372 -16.42 -3.83 -25.49
N ARG A 373 -16.83 -2.89 -24.67
CA ARG A 373 -17.01 -1.47 -25.04
C ARG A 373 -16.23 -0.61 -24.08
N LEU A 374 -15.24 0.10 -24.59
CA LEU A 374 -14.46 1.05 -23.81
C LEU A 374 -15.10 2.44 -23.87
N PRO A 375 -14.98 3.25 -22.81
CA PRO A 375 -15.33 4.66 -22.86
C PRO A 375 -14.58 5.40 -23.98
N ALA A 376 -15.09 6.54 -24.40
CA ALA A 376 -14.36 7.41 -25.31
C ALA A 376 -13.03 7.82 -24.66
N PRO A 377 -11.89 7.77 -25.40
CA PRO A 377 -10.60 8.19 -24.88
C PRO A 377 -10.64 9.64 -24.40
N VAL A 378 -9.98 9.89 -23.27
CA VAL A 378 -9.87 11.22 -22.67
C VAL A 378 -8.51 11.80 -23.01
N ALA A 379 -8.47 13.04 -23.47
CA ALA A 379 -7.24 13.65 -23.99
C ALA A 379 -6.21 14.02 -22.91
N ARG A 380 -6.65 14.24 -21.67
CA ARG A 380 -5.78 14.65 -20.56
C ARG A 380 -6.12 13.88 -19.29
N PRO A 381 -5.09 13.41 -18.55
CA PRO A 381 -5.31 12.78 -17.25
C PRO A 381 -5.85 13.79 -16.24
N PRO A 382 -6.58 13.33 -15.21
CA PRO A 382 -6.97 14.20 -14.12
C PRO A 382 -5.73 14.73 -13.39
N HIS A 383 -5.83 15.96 -12.91
CA HIS A 383 -4.78 16.61 -12.13
C HIS A 383 -4.93 16.36 -10.64
N LEU A 384 -6.17 16.20 -10.16
CA LEU A 384 -6.50 15.97 -8.77
C LEU A 384 -7.63 14.94 -8.59
N LEU A 385 -7.74 14.38 -7.39
CA LEU A 385 -8.80 13.48 -6.98
C LEU A 385 -9.56 14.08 -5.81
N ARG A 386 -10.89 14.07 -5.88
CA ARG A 386 -11.79 14.50 -4.80
C ARG A 386 -12.67 13.35 -4.36
N ILE A 387 -12.77 13.17 -3.05
CA ILE A 387 -13.72 12.26 -2.43
C ILE A 387 -15.05 13.02 -2.26
N VAL A 388 -16.16 12.42 -2.73
CA VAL A 388 -17.49 13.05 -2.78
C VAL A 388 -18.58 12.17 -2.20
#